data_46d701a87de5108cdbae235f332b6713
#
_entry.id   46d701a87de5108cdbae235f332b6713
#
_cell.length_a   1.000
_cell.length_b   1.000
_cell.length_c   1.000
_cell.angle_alpha   90.00
_cell.angle_beta   90.00
_cell.angle_gamma   90.00
#
_symmetry.space_group_name_H-M   'P 1'
#
loop_
_entity.id
_entity.type
_entity.pdbx_description
1 polymer ?
#
loop_
_entity_poly.entity_id
_entity_poly.type
_entity_poly.pdbx_seq_one_letter_code
_entity_poly.pdbx_strand_id
1 'polypeptide(L)'
;GGQSIPAFDYYLAEGVAKTFRRAYTDNVNKALEVLISLDEDIKADMEQVEKECGERPTLRMSEKFLDAMDRMLAEKHGLDAQQIDLVNAFAYKEAQKETEKLTYQAMEGFVHNLNTMHSRAGAQVPFSSINFGTDTSAEGRMVSEKLMLAQEAGLGNGETPIFPILIFKVKEGVNYDPDDPNYDLFKLACRVSAKRLFPNFEFLDAPFNLQYYVPGRPETEVATMGCRTRVMGNVNGPEITPGRGNNSFTSINLPRIGIKHGKVMLGEPDIDGFYSELDEKIDIVIEQLLERLAIQAGKKVKNFPFLMGQGVWLGSEELEWEDTLEEVVKQGTLTMGFIGLAECLKALIGEHHG
;
A
#
# COMPACT_ATOMS: atom_id res chain seq x y z
N GLY A 1 -10.05 7.02 12.87
CA GLY A 1 -8.93 7.46 12.05
C GLY A 1 -8.82 6.68 10.77
N GLY A 2 -8.01 7.18 9.84
CA GLY A 2 -7.71 6.49 8.60
C GLY A 2 -6.63 5.43 8.78
N GLN A 3 -6.58 4.49 7.86
CA GLN A 3 -5.55 3.47 7.76
C GLN A 3 -4.81 3.62 6.42
N SER A 4 -3.49 3.44 6.43
CA SER A 4 -2.68 3.45 5.21
C SER A 4 -1.72 2.27 5.20
N ILE A 5 -1.62 1.60 4.06
CA ILE A 5 -0.68 0.50 3.87
C ILE A 5 0.45 1.02 2.96
N PRO A 6 1.70 1.06 3.45
CA PRO A 6 2.80 1.75 2.76
C PRO A 6 3.43 0.98 1.60
N ALA A 7 3.30 -0.36 1.56
CA ALA A 7 3.89 -1.21 0.52
C ALA A 7 3.00 -2.45 0.30
N PHE A 8 1.79 -2.19 -0.20
CA PHE A 8 0.72 -3.19 -0.29
C PHE A 8 1.07 -4.38 -1.20
N ASP A 9 1.70 -4.10 -2.33
CA ASP A 9 2.17 -5.10 -3.29
C ASP A 9 3.19 -6.05 -2.66
N TYR A 10 4.20 -5.54 -1.97
CA TYR A 10 5.19 -6.34 -1.26
C TYR A 10 4.57 -7.22 -0.17
N TYR A 11 3.67 -6.66 0.65
CA TYR A 11 3.07 -7.41 1.75
C TYR A 11 2.13 -8.51 1.29
N LEU A 12 1.42 -8.31 0.18
CA LEU A 12 0.50 -9.30 -0.35
C LEU A 12 1.15 -10.29 -1.33
N ALA A 13 2.36 -10.01 -1.83
CA ALA A 13 3.12 -10.92 -2.70
C ALA A 13 3.23 -12.33 -2.08
N GLU A 14 3.54 -12.43 -0.78
CA GLU A 14 3.59 -13.71 -0.07
C GLU A 14 2.24 -14.44 -0.06
N GLY A 15 1.12 -13.72 0.02
CA GLY A 15 -0.22 -14.30 -0.08
C GLY A 15 -0.50 -14.89 -1.46
N VAL A 16 -0.06 -14.21 -2.51
CA VAL A 16 -0.14 -14.71 -3.91
C VAL A 16 0.74 -15.94 -4.07
N ALA A 17 1.99 -15.91 -3.58
CA ALA A 17 2.91 -17.06 -3.63
C ALA A 17 2.33 -18.29 -2.92
N LYS A 18 1.74 -18.14 -1.74
CA LYS A 18 1.05 -19.23 -1.02
C LYS A 18 -0.13 -19.79 -1.80
N THR A 19 -0.90 -18.92 -2.46
CA THR A 19 -2.03 -19.32 -3.28
C THR A 19 -1.56 -20.11 -4.50
N PHE A 20 -0.52 -19.62 -5.18
CA PHE A 20 0.08 -20.31 -6.32
C PHE A 20 0.65 -21.67 -5.92
N ARG A 21 1.41 -21.74 -4.81
CA ARG A 21 1.96 -23.00 -4.29
C ARG A 21 0.87 -24.06 -4.09
N ARG A 22 -0.24 -23.69 -3.44
CA ARG A 22 -1.37 -24.61 -3.24
C ARG A 22 -1.97 -25.03 -4.57
N ALA A 23 -2.30 -24.07 -5.43
CA ALA A 23 -2.89 -24.34 -6.73
C ALA A 23 -1.99 -25.21 -7.61
N TYR A 24 -0.66 -24.99 -7.58
CA TYR A 24 0.30 -25.80 -8.31
C TYR A 24 0.31 -27.25 -7.81
N THR A 25 0.40 -27.47 -6.51
CA THR A 25 0.36 -28.81 -5.90
C THR A 25 -0.93 -29.56 -6.27
N ASP A 26 -2.09 -28.89 -6.13
CA ASP A 26 -3.40 -29.47 -6.47
C ASP A 26 -3.50 -29.80 -7.97
N ASN A 27 -2.94 -28.97 -8.85
CA ASN A 27 -2.97 -29.21 -10.28
C ASN A 27 -1.93 -30.22 -10.75
N VAL A 28 -0.82 -30.44 -10.03
CA VAL A 28 0.07 -31.59 -10.28
C VAL A 28 -0.68 -32.90 -9.97
N ASN A 29 -1.33 -33.01 -8.82
CA ASN A 29 -2.16 -34.18 -8.51
C ASN A 29 -3.21 -34.45 -9.59
N LYS A 30 -3.93 -33.41 -10.00
CA LYS A 30 -4.92 -33.51 -11.07
C LYS A 30 -4.31 -33.92 -12.41
N ALA A 31 -3.11 -33.44 -12.75
CA ALA A 31 -2.41 -33.83 -13.97
C ALA A 31 -1.99 -35.31 -13.93
N LEU A 32 -1.50 -35.78 -12.80
CA LEU A 32 -1.17 -37.19 -12.61
C LEU A 32 -2.40 -38.08 -12.79
N GLU A 33 -3.53 -37.74 -12.15
CA GLU A 33 -4.77 -38.48 -12.26
C GLU A 33 -5.33 -38.50 -13.70
N VAL A 34 -5.51 -37.30 -14.31
CA VAL A 34 -6.23 -37.15 -15.58
C VAL A 34 -5.35 -37.46 -16.80
N LEU A 35 -4.08 -37.10 -16.81
CA LEU A 35 -3.20 -37.23 -17.98
C LEU A 35 -2.37 -38.52 -17.94
N ILE A 36 -2.03 -38.99 -16.77
CA ILE A 36 -1.13 -40.12 -16.57
C ILE A 36 -1.88 -41.35 -16.00
N SER A 37 -3.11 -41.17 -15.52
CA SER A 37 -3.92 -42.22 -14.85
C SER A 37 -3.26 -42.77 -13.57
N LEU A 38 -2.55 -41.88 -12.85
CA LEU A 38 -1.87 -42.19 -11.60
C LEU A 38 -2.59 -41.43 -10.48
N ASP A 39 -3.25 -42.16 -9.59
CA ASP A 39 -4.00 -41.62 -8.44
C ASP A 39 -3.05 -41.55 -7.22
N GLU A 40 -2.33 -40.44 -7.11
CA GLU A 40 -1.39 -40.23 -6.02
C GLU A 40 -1.50 -38.80 -5.45
N ASP A 41 -1.22 -38.66 -4.16
CA ASP A 41 -1.16 -37.35 -3.49
C ASP A 41 0.31 -36.95 -3.24
N ILE A 42 0.81 -36.01 -4.07
CA ILE A 42 2.19 -35.53 -3.99
C ILE A 42 2.44 -34.47 -2.92
N LYS A 43 1.47 -34.19 -2.04
CA LYS A 43 1.61 -33.10 -1.09
C LYS A 43 2.83 -33.25 -0.17
N ALA A 44 3.06 -34.46 0.34
CA ALA A 44 4.23 -34.78 1.17
C ALA A 44 5.54 -34.71 0.35
N ASP A 45 5.48 -35.17 -0.90
CA ASP A 45 6.62 -35.12 -1.82
C ASP A 45 6.99 -33.68 -2.19
N MET A 46 5.99 -32.83 -2.40
CA MET A 46 6.19 -31.38 -2.62
C MET A 46 6.90 -30.72 -1.44
N GLU A 47 6.46 -31.02 -0.21
CA GLU A 47 7.11 -30.50 1.00
C GLU A 47 8.57 -30.99 1.13
N GLN A 48 8.85 -32.21 0.69
CA GLN A 48 10.22 -32.73 0.65
C GLN A 48 11.07 -32.02 -0.41
N VAL A 49 10.54 -31.83 -1.63
CA VAL A 49 11.21 -31.10 -2.72
C VAL A 49 11.57 -29.68 -2.25
N GLU A 50 10.62 -28.96 -1.66
CA GLU A 50 10.86 -27.61 -1.14
C GLU A 50 11.96 -27.58 -0.06
N LYS A 51 11.97 -28.56 0.84
CA LYS A 51 12.98 -28.67 1.88
C LYS A 51 14.36 -28.99 1.33
N GLU A 52 14.45 -29.85 0.31
CA GLU A 52 15.72 -30.26 -0.32
C GLU A 52 16.32 -29.16 -1.17
N CYS A 53 15.51 -28.49 -2.00
CA CYS A 53 15.99 -27.39 -2.83
C CYS A 53 16.03 -26.04 -2.11
N GLY A 54 15.33 -25.88 -0.97
CA GLY A 54 15.25 -24.62 -0.22
C GLY A 54 14.40 -23.55 -0.91
N GLU A 55 13.61 -23.92 -1.91
CA GLU A 55 12.76 -23.02 -2.71
C GLU A 55 11.34 -23.57 -2.81
N ARG A 56 10.39 -22.70 -3.09
CA ARG A 56 8.97 -23.03 -3.26
C ARG A 56 8.52 -22.71 -4.68
N PRO A 57 7.45 -23.34 -5.18
CA PRO A 57 6.88 -22.95 -6.45
C PRO A 57 6.29 -21.54 -6.36
N THR A 58 6.67 -20.71 -7.33
CA THR A 58 6.25 -19.31 -7.48
C THR A 58 5.81 -19.05 -8.91
N LEU A 59 5.23 -17.89 -9.17
CA LEU A 59 4.85 -17.48 -10.53
C LEU A 59 6.07 -17.39 -11.49
N ARG A 60 7.27 -17.27 -10.96
CA ARG A 60 8.54 -17.45 -11.71
C ARG A 60 9.30 -18.60 -11.08
N MET A 61 9.03 -19.80 -11.59
CA MET A 61 9.73 -21.02 -11.15
C MET A 61 11.23 -20.90 -11.39
N SER A 62 12.04 -21.23 -10.40
CA SER A 62 13.48 -21.35 -10.56
C SER A 62 13.85 -22.69 -11.23
N GLU A 63 14.96 -22.72 -11.98
CA GLU A 63 15.50 -23.96 -12.53
C GLU A 63 15.76 -24.99 -11.43
N LYS A 64 16.29 -24.55 -10.29
CA LYS A 64 16.57 -25.41 -9.14
C LYS A 64 15.33 -26.12 -8.60
N PHE A 65 14.21 -25.41 -8.50
CA PHE A 65 12.94 -26.02 -8.09
C PHE A 65 12.42 -27.00 -9.15
N LEU A 66 12.45 -26.61 -10.43
CA LEU A 66 12.02 -27.46 -11.54
C LEU A 66 12.84 -28.76 -11.62
N ASP A 67 14.17 -28.68 -11.55
CA ASP A 67 15.06 -29.86 -11.55
C ASP A 67 14.77 -30.79 -10.37
N ALA A 68 14.46 -30.26 -9.20
CA ALA A 68 14.12 -31.05 -8.02
C ALA A 68 12.76 -31.74 -8.18
N MET A 69 11.80 -31.01 -8.77
CA MET A 69 10.46 -31.53 -9.06
C MET A 69 10.49 -32.64 -10.10
N ASP A 70 11.22 -32.44 -11.21
CA ASP A 70 11.40 -33.40 -12.28
C ASP A 70 12.03 -34.70 -11.77
N ARG A 71 13.04 -34.56 -10.94
CA ARG A 71 13.71 -35.70 -10.29
C ARG A 71 12.75 -36.49 -9.39
N MET A 72 11.96 -35.79 -8.58
CA MET A 72 10.95 -36.41 -7.74
C MET A 72 9.90 -37.20 -8.56
N LEU A 73 9.38 -36.58 -9.63
CA LEU A 73 8.39 -37.23 -10.51
C LEU A 73 8.98 -38.45 -11.22
N ALA A 74 10.25 -38.41 -11.68
CA ALA A 74 10.91 -39.54 -12.31
C ALA A 74 11.21 -40.66 -11.31
N GLU A 75 11.83 -40.38 -10.17
CA GLU A 75 12.32 -41.38 -9.23
C GLU A 75 11.25 -42.02 -8.38
N LYS A 76 10.27 -41.22 -7.89
CA LYS A 76 9.20 -41.73 -7.03
C LYS A 76 7.99 -42.26 -7.81
N HIS A 77 7.62 -41.56 -8.90
CA HIS A 77 6.36 -41.85 -9.62
C HIS A 77 6.65 -42.52 -10.99
N GLY A 78 7.90 -42.70 -11.36
CA GLY A 78 8.31 -43.47 -12.56
C GLY A 78 7.93 -42.80 -13.88
N LEU A 79 7.77 -41.48 -13.92
CA LEU A 79 7.40 -40.73 -15.11
C LEU A 79 8.60 -40.59 -16.05
N ASP A 80 8.36 -40.71 -17.36
CA ASP A 80 9.34 -40.33 -18.36
C ASP A 80 9.38 -38.82 -18.60
N ALA A 81 10.41 -38.33 -19.31
CA ALA A 81 10.62 -36.91 -19.54
C ALA A 81 9.42 -36.22 -20.23
N GLN A 82 8.76 -36.90 -21.17
CA GLN A 82 7.60 -36.36 -21.88
C GLN A 82 6.36 -36.21 -20.94
N GLN A 83 6.16 -37.18 -20.05
CA GLN A 83 5.12 -37.15 -19.04
C GLN A 83 5.36 -36.04 -18.02
N ILE A 84 6.62 -35.86 -17.58
CA ILE A 84 7.01 -34.78 -16.65
C ILE A 84 6.75 -33.41 -17.27
N ASP A 85 7.17 -33.17 -18.51
CA ASP A 85 6.92 -31.92 -19.23
C ASP A 85 5.42 -31.64 -19.33
N LEU A 86 4.60 -32.66 -19.63
CA LEU A 86 3.16 -32.52 -19.75
C LEU A 86 2.52 -32.16 -18.41
N VAL A 87 2.90 -32.84 -17.33
CA VAL A 87 2.40 -32.58 -15.96
C VAL A 87 2.75 -31.17 -15.51
N ASN A 88 4.04 -30.80 -15.65
CA ASN A 88 4.51 -29.47 -15.23
C ASN A 88 3.86 -28.33 -16.03
N ALA A 89 3.76 -28.46 -17.36
CA ALA A 89 3.11 -27.46 -18.20
C ALA A 89 1.61 -27.27 -17.86
N PHE A 90 0.90 -28.37 -17.65
CA PHE A 90 -0.50 -28.34 -17.25
C PHE A 90 -0.65 -27.70 -15.88
N ALA A 91 0.09 -28.19 -14.89
CA ALA A 91 -0.02 -27.73 -13.51
C ALA A 91 0.32 -26.23 -13.38
N TYR A 92 1.39 -25.78 -14.03
CA TYR A 92 1.77 -24.37 -14.03
C TYR A 92 0.68 -23.47 -14.63
N LYS A 93 0.18 -23.84 -15.83
CA LYS A 93 -0.84 -23.06 -16.55
C LYS A 93 -2.15 -22.95 -15.76
N GLU A 94 -2.63 -24.05 -15.21
CA GLU A 94 -3.88 -24.03 -14.45
C GLU A 94 -3.70 -23.34 -13.07
N ALA A 95 -2.55 -23.55 -12.41
CA ALA A 95 -2.24 -22.83 -11.17
C ALA A 95 -2.14 -21.31 -11.38
N GLN A 96 -1.54 -20.86 -12.47
CA GLN A 96 -1.49 -19.44 -12.82
C GLN A 96 -2.89 -18.87 -12.98
N LYS A 97 -3.74 -19.51 -13.77
CA LYS A 97 -5.13 -19.09 -13.99
C LYS A 97 -5.92 -19.00 -12.69
N GLU A 98 -5.80 -20.02 -11.85
CA GLU A 98 -6.50 -20.08 -10.56
C GLU A 98 -6.01 -18.96 -9.63
N THR A 99 -4.71 -18.74 -9.55
CA THR A 99 -4.08 -17.69 -8.74
C THR A 99 -4.51 -16.31 -9.22
N GLU A 100 -4.51 -16.05 -10.53
CA GLU A 100 -5.00 -14.80 -11.11
C GLU A 100 -6.46 -14.53 -10.74
N LYS A 101 -7.31 -15.53 -10.87
CA LYS A 101 -8.73 -15.44 -10.53
C LYS A 101 -8.94 -15.16 -9.05
N LEU A 102 -8.27 -15.92 -8.17
CA LEU A 102 -8.40 -15.75 -6.72
C LEU A 102 -7.85 -14.40 -6.25
N THR A 103 -6.73 -13.95 -6.83
CA THR A 103 -6.17 -12.63 -6.53
C THR A 103 -7.12 -11.51 -6.96
N TYR A 104 -7.69 -11.60 -8.16
CA TYR A 104 -8.69 -10.63 -8.61
C TYR A 104 -9.91 -10.60 -7.69
N GLN A 105 -10.46 -11.76 -7.34
CA GLN A 105 -11.61 -11.87 -6.42
C GLN A 105 -11.30 -11.29 -5.03
N ALA A 106 -10.07 -11.50 -4.54
CA ALA A 106 -9.63 -10.92 -3.27
C ALA A 106 -9.57 -9.38 -3.35
N MET A 107 -9.04 -8.82 -4.44
CA MET A 107 -8.98 -7.37 -4.64
C MET A 107 -10.39 -6.77 -4.84
N GLU A 108 -11.25 -7.43 -5.59
CA GLU A 108 -12.65 -7.03 -5.75
C GLU A 108 -13.39 -7.01 -4.41
N GLY A 109 -13.29 -8.10 -3.63
CA GLY A 109 -13.87 -8.18 -2.29
C GLY A 109 -13.30 -7.12 -1.33
N PHE A 110 -12.00 -6.83 -1.42
CA PHE A 110 -11.35 -5.78 -0.63
C PHE A 110 -11.90 -4.39 -0.96
N VAL A 111 -12.00 -4.03 -2.24
CA VAL A 111 -12.58 -2.76 -2.68
C VAL A 111 -14.05 -2.65 -2.27
N HIS A 112 -14.84 -3.71 -2.46
CA HIS A 112 -16.23 -3.74 -2.03
C HIS A 112 -16.39 -3.52 -0.52
N ASN A 113 -15.62 -4.24 0.28
CA ASN A 113 -15.69 -4.14 1.76
C ASN A 113 -15.37 -2.74 2.25
N LEU A 114 -14.37 -2.09 1.69
CA LEU A 114 -13.99 -0.73 2.08
C LEU A 114 -15.05 0.34 1.72
N ASN A 115 -15.99 0.03 0.82
CA ASN A 115 -17.05 0.96 0.41
C ASN A 115 -18.43 0.61 1.01
N THR A 116 -18.60 -0.59 1.55
CA THR A 116 -19.90 -1.08 2.03
C THR A 116 -19.93 -1.38 3.53
N MET A 117 -18.80 -1.71 4.13
CA MET A 117 -18.72 -1.98 5.57
C MET A 117 -18.60 -0.69 6.38
N HIS A 118 -19.45 -0.55 7.36
CA HIS A 118 -19.40 0.61 8.25
C HIS A 118 -18.36 0.42 9.35
N SER A 119 -17.44 1.36 9.47
CA SER A 119 -16.41 1.37 10.53
C SER A 119 -16.94 1.95 11.85
N ARG A 120 -18.08 2.66 11.82
CA ARG A 120 -18.73 3.31 12.95
C ARG A 120 -20.24 3.34 12.80
N ALA A 121 -20.94 3.51 13.92
CA ALA A 121 -22.36 3.90 13.91
C ALA A 121 -22.54 5.20 13.10
N GLY A 122 -23.59 5.28 12.28
CA GLY A 122 -23.85 6.42 11.40
C GLY A 122 -23.28 6.29 9.98
N ALA A 123 -23.05 5.05 9.53
CA ALA A 123 -22.70 4.73 8.14
C ALA A 123 -21.35 5.30 7.65
N GLN A 124 -20.38 5.49 8.54
CA GLN A 124 -19.04 5.91 8.17
C GLN A 124 -18.22 4.72 7.64
N VAL A 125 -17.80 4.77 6.38
CA VAL A 125 -16.90 3.78 5.78
C VAL A 125 -15.45 3.97 6.24
N PRO A 126 -14.59 2.91 6.20
CA PRO A 126 -13.19 3.01 6.59
C PRO A 126 -12.39 3.94 5.67
N PHE A 127 -11.86 5.02 6.20
CA PHE A 127 -10.93 5.88 5.46
C PHE A 127 -9.59 5.15 5.29
N SER A 128 -9.28 4.75 4.08
CA SER A 128 -8.15 3.87 3.78
C SER A 128 -7.34 4.34 2.59
N SER A 129 -6.04 4.10 2.63
CA SER A 129 -5.07 4.42 1.57
C SER A 129 -4.16 3.23 1.31
N ILE A 130 -3.78 3.04 0.06
CA ILE A 130 -2.93 1.94 -0.38
C ILE A 130 -1.81 2.51 -1.24
N ASN A 131 -0.57 2.27 -0.84
CA ASN A 131 0.62 2.63 -1.60
C ASN A 131 1.20 1.36 -2.24
N PHE A 132 1.51 1.42 -3.54
CA PHE A 132 1.94 0.25 -4.32
C PHE A 132 2.61 0.67 -5.64
N GLY A 133 3.13 -0.27 -6.39
CA GLY A 133 3.64 -0.09 -7.76
C GLY A 133 5.14 -0.34 -7.93
N THR A 134 5.89 -0.55 -6.84
CA THR A 134 7.35 -0.69 -6.86
C THR A 134 7.84 -2.13 -6.75
N ASP A 135 7.01 -3.08 -6.32
CA ASP A 135 7.38 -4.49 -6.32
C ASP A 135 7.46 -5.04 -7.76
N THR A 136 8.64 -5.51 -8.15
CA THR A 136 8.91 -6.10 -9.47
C THR A 136 8.82 -7.63 -9.50
N SER A 137 8.51 -8.26 -8.35
CA SER A 137 8.22 -9.69 -8.31
C SER A 137 6.95 -10.01 -9.10
N ALA A 138 6.84 -11.21 -9.63
CA ALA A 138 5.64 -11.61 -10.38
C ALA A 138 4.38 -11.55 -9.51
N GLU A 139 4.52 -11.89 -8.24
CA GLU A 139 3.46 -11.88 -7.23
C GLU A 139 3.00 -10.45 -6.90
N GLY A 140 3.93 -9.54 -6.60
CA GLY A 140 3.60 -8.15 -6.30
C GLY A 140 3.04 -7.39 -7.49
N ARG A 141 3.56 -7.68 -8.70
CA ARG A 141 2.98 -7.18 -9.95
C ARG A 141 1.54 -7.64 -10.14
N MET A 142 1.24 -8.92 -9.84
CA MET A 142 -0.12 -9.46 -9.91
C MET A 142 -1.04 -8.75 -8.90
N VAL A 143 -0.59 -8.49 -7.67
CA VAL A 143 -1.36 -7.70 -6.69
C VAL A 143 -1.69 -6.32 -7.25
N SER A 144 -0.70 -5.60 -7.75
CA SER A 144 -0.86 -4.25 -8.31
C SER A 144 -1.82 -4.23 -9.49
N GLU A 145 -1.66 -5.18 -10.43
CA GLU A 145 -2.54 -5.30 -11.60
C GLU A 145 -3.99 -5.59 -11.20
N LYS A 146 -4.21 -6.62 -10.36
CA LYS A 146 -5.57 -7.04 -10.01
C LYS A 146 -6.29 -6.01 -9.13
N LEU A 147 -5.56 -5.28 -8.28
CA LEU A 147 -6.10 -4.15 -7.52
C LEU A 147 -6.59 -3.02 -8.46
N MET A 148 -5.77 -2.64 -9.43
CA MET A 148 -6.14 -1.61 -10.39
C MET A 148 -7.31 -2.03 -11.29
N LEU A 149 -7.36 -3.29 -11.72
CA LEU A 149 -8.47 -3.81 -12.51
C LEU A 149 -9.78 -3.86 -11.70
N ALA A 150 -9.72 -4.23 -10.42
CA ALA A 150 -10.88 -4.19 -9.54
C ALA A 150 -11.39 -2.75 -9.33
N GLN A 151 -10.48 -1.80 -9.14
CA GLN A 151 -10.82 -0.37 -9.06
C GLN A 151 -11.43 0.14 -10.37
N GLU A 152 -10.90 -0.28 -11.52
CA GLU A 152 -11.42 0.12 -12.84
C GLU A 152 -12.82 -0.45 -13.09
N ALA A 153 -13.08 -1.68 -12.69
CA ALA A 153 -14.40 -2.31 -12.80
C ALA A 153 -15.45 -1.54 -11.98
N GLY A 154 -15.08 -1.09 -10.79
CA GLY A 154 -15.98 -0.36 -9.89
C GLY A 154 -16.81 -1.30 -9.01
N LEU A 155 -17.81 -0.73 -8.33
CA LEU A 155 -18.75 -1.46 -7.48
C LEU A 155 -19.86 -2.12 -8.33
N GLY A 156 -20.82 -2.77 -7.67
CA GLY A 156 -21.83 -3.65 -8.27
C GLY A 156 -22.45 -3.24 -9.61
N ASN A 157 -22.76 -1.95 -9.83
CA ASN A 157 -23.26 -1.41 -11.11
C ASN A 157 -22.19 -0.58 -11.84
N GLY A 158 -20.91 -0.68 -11.46
CA GLY A 158 -19.83 0.08 -12.03
C GLY A 158 -19.62 1.47 -11.42
N GLU A 159 -20.19 1.73 -10.23
CA GLU A 159 -19.96 2.98 -9.50
C GLU A 159 -18.48 3.11 -9.11
N THR A 160 -17.99 4.35 -9.10
CA THR A 160 -16.62 4.63 -8.71
C THR A 160 -16.42 4.40 -7.21
N PRO A 161 -15.51 3.49 -6.80
CA PRO A 161 -15.18 3.29 -5.39
C PRO A 161 -14.57 4.57 -4.79
N ILE A 162 -14.97 4.91 -3.57
CA ILE A 162 -14.38 6.04 -2.83
C ILE A 162 -13.10 5.61 -2.13
N PHE A 163 -13.08 4.38 -1.60
CA PHE A 163 -11.95 3.77 -0.91
C PHE A 163 -11.57 2.42 -1.54
N PRO A 164 -10.29 2.04 -1.45
CA PRO A 164 -9.18 2.81 -0.88
C PRO A 164 -8.75 3.98 -1.79
N ILE A 165 -8.15 5.01 -1.19
CA ILE A 165 -7.37 5.99 -1.95
C ILE A 165 -6.12 5.27 -2.43
N LEU A 166 -6.01 5.07 -3.74
CA LEU A 166 -4.87 4.41 -4.36
C LEU A 166 -3.76 5.41 -4.66
N ILE A 167 -2.54 5.07 -4.25
CA ILE A 167 -1.32 5.84 -4.50
C ILE A 167 -0.34 4.95 -5.24
N PHE A 168 -0.13 5.24 -6.52
CA PHE A 168 0.84 4.54 -7.36
C PHE A 168 2.18 5.25 -7.24
N LYS A 169 3.20 4.54 -6.77
CA LYS A 169 4.56 5.05 -6.63
C LYS A 169 5.30 4.96 -7.95
N VAL A 170 5.83 6.08 -8.41
CA VAL A 170 6.61 6.19 -9.65
C VAL A 170 8.10 6.29 -9.30
N LYS A 171 8.91 5.42 -9.90
CA LYS A 171 10.35 5.33 -9.66
C LYS A 171 11.09 5.05 -10.97
N GLU A 172 12.13 5.83 -11.27
CA GLU A 172 13.07 5.57 -12.35
C GLU A 172 13.74 4.20 -12.19
N GLY A 173 13.87 3.45 -13.28
CA GLY A 173 14.39 2.08 -13.27
C GLY A 173 13.40 1.01 -12.78
N VAL A 174 12.19 1.38 -12.38
CA VAL A 174 11.14 0.46 -11.91
C VAL A 174 9.90 0.51 -12.78
N ASN A 175 9.36 1.70 -13.05
CA ASN A 175 8.10 1.84 -13.78
C ASN A 175 7.96 3.16 -14.56
N TYR A 176 9.01 3.99 -14.61
CA TYR A 176 8.98 5.30 -15.25
C TYR A 176 9.24 5.24 -16.76
N ASP A 177 10.28 4.51 -17.17
CA ASP A 177 10.69 4.39 -18.57
C ASP A 177 10.09 3.16 -19.27
N PRO A 178 9.93 3.20 -20.61
CA PRO A 178 9.33 2.11 -21.38
C PRO A 178 9.96 0.73 -21.20
N ASP A 179 11.26 0.68 -20.89
CA ASP A 179 12.02 -0.56 -20.69
C ASP A 179 12.02 -1.05 -19.24
N ASP A 180 11.40 -0.29 -18.32
CA ASP A 180 11.32 -0.65 -16.91
C ASP A 180 10.38 -1.85 -16.67
N PRO A 181 10.68 -2.71 -15.67
CA PRO A 181 9.95 -3.95 -15.43
C PRO A 181 8.45 -3.76 -15.13
N ASN A 182 8.05 -2.63 -14.56
CA ASN A 182 6.67 -2.31 -14.19
C ASN A 182 6.06 -1.18 -15.03
N TYR A 183 6.64 -0.83 -16.19
CA TYR A 183 6.11 0.24 -17.03
C TYR A 183 4.69 -0.04 -17.55
N ASP A 184 4.36 -1.28 -17.82
CA ASP A 184 3.00 -1.70 -18.18
C ASP A 184 1.99 -1.42 -17.06
N LEU A 185 2.39 -1.59 -15.80
CA LEU A 185 1.57 -1.23 -14.64
C LEU A 185 1.39 0.30 -14.52
N PHE A 186 2.42 1.07 -14.84
CA PHE A 186 2.29 2.54 -14.89
C PHE A 186 1.28 2.97 -15.96
N LYS A 187 1.31 2.39 -17.16
CA LYS A 187 0.30 2.65 -18.20
C LYS A 187 -1.10 2.26 -17.74
N LEU A 188 -1.22 1.12 -17.06
CA LEU A 188 -2.50 0.70 -16.46
C LEU A 188 -2.97 1.71 -15.42
N ALA A 189 -2.08 2.18 -14.53
CA ALA A 189 -2.39 3.19 -13.51
C ALA A 189 -2.90 4.49 -14.14
N CYS A 190 -2.26 4.97 -15.21
CA CYS A 190 -2.72 6.16 -15.95
C CYS A 190 -4.12 5.95 -16.55
N ARG A 191 -4.38 4.77 -17.14
CA ARG A 191 -5.71 4.44 -17.71
C ARG A 191 -6.79 4.44 -16.63
N VAL A 192 -6.52 3.77 -15.50
CA VAL A 192 -7.47 3.66 -14.39
C VAL A 192 -7.71 5.03 -13.76
N SER A 193 -6.66 5.82 -13.56
CA SER A 193 -6.78 7.19 -13.02
C SER A 193 -7.62 8.09 -13.93
N ALA A 194 -7.45 8.01 -15.24
CA ALA A 194 -8.26 8.76 -16.18
C ALA A 194 -9.76 8.42 -16.12
N LYS A 195 -10.09 7.17 -15.76
CA LYS A 195 -11.48 6.69 -15.66
C LYS A 195 -12.11 6.90 -14.28
N ARG A 196 -11.29 6.76 -13.20
CA ARG A 196 -11.78 6.65 -11.82
C ARG A 196 -11.25 7.73 -10.87
N LEU A 197 -10.39 8.65 -11.35
CA LEU A 197 -9.67 9.66 -10.57
C LEU A 197 -8.63 9.07 -9.58
N PHE A 198 -8.47 7.77 -9.51
CA PHE A 198 -7.46 7.03 -8.77
C PHE A 198 -6.81 5.98 -9.70
N PRO A 199 -5.54 5.64 -9.49
CA PRO A 199 -4.63 6.10 -8.43
C PRO A 199 -4.15 7.54 -8.58
N ASN A 200 -3.77 8.17 -7.45
CA ASN A 200 -2.86 9.31 -7.42
C ASN A 200 -1.42 8.82 -7.64
N PHE A 201 -0.52 9.70 -8.06
CA PHE A 201 0.87 9.36 -8.33
C PHE A 201 1.80 10.01 -7.30
N GLU A 202 2.74 9.22 -6.75
CA GLU A 202 3.79 9.68 -5.86
C GLU A 202 5.15 9.42 -6.49
N PHE A 203 5.90 10.50 -6.75
CA PHE A 203 7.20 10.44 -7.41
C PHE A 203 8.30 10.23 -6.37
N LEU A 204 8.85 9.01 -6.30
CA LEU A 204 9.88 8.66 -5.32
C LEU A 204 11.21 9.36 -5.60
N ASP A 205 11.49 9.70 -6.86
CA ASP A 205 12.73 10.35 -7.28
C ASP A 205 12.80 11.85 -6.93
N ALA A 206 11.72 12.44 -6.42
CA ALA A 206 11.77 13.79 -5.89
C ALA A 206 12.78 13.86 -4.73
N PRO A 207 13.71 14.85 -4.71
CA PRO A 207 14.80 14.88 -3.73
C PRO A 207 14.34 14.77 -2.27
N PHE A 208 13.20 15.36 -1.94
CA PHE A 208 12.64 15.30 -0.60
C PHE A 208 12.01 13.92 -0.25
N ASN A 209 11.76 13.07 -1.22
CA ASN A 209 11.30 11.69 -1.01
C ASN A 209 12.48 10.70 -0.95
N LEU A 210 13.56 10.98 -1.68
CA LEU A 210 14.74 10.11 -1.74
C LEU A 210 15.61 10.12 -0.48
N GLN A 211 15.51 11.15 0.37
CA GLN A 211 16.43 11.33 1.49
C GLN A 211 16.49 10.16 2.49
N TYR A 212 15.43 9.35 2.58
CA TYR A 212 15.36 8.18 3.46
C TYR A 212 15.27 6.85 2.69
N TYR A 213 15.22 6.93 1.36
CA TYR A 213 15.07 5.74 0.52
C TYR A 213 16.32 4.88 0.50
N VAL A 214 16.14 3.59 0.75
CA VAL A 214 17.21 2.59 0.63
C VAL A 214 16.78 1.54 -0.40
N PRO A 215 17.54 1.36 -1.51
CA PRO A 215 17.21 0.37 -2.53
C PRO A 215 17.04 -1.04 -1.96
N GLY A 216 15.99 -1.74 -2.38
CA GLY A 216 15.66 -3.09 -1.91
C GLY A 216 15.00 -3.16 -0.52
N ARG A 217 14.69 -2.00 0.09
CA ARG A 217 14.01 -1.91 1.38
C ARG A 217 12.68 -1.13 1.24
N PRO A 218 11.58 -1.80 0.86
CA PRO A 218 10.30 -1.12 0.62
C PRO A 218 9.74 -0.39 1.84
N GLU A 219 10.12 -0.80 3.05
CA GLU A 219 9.73 -0.13 4.29
C GLU A 219 10.36 1.26 4.46
N THR A 220 11.36 1.63 3.66
CA THR A 220 11.99 2.97 3.67
C THR A 220 11.41 3.91 2.62
N GLU A 221 10.56 3.42 1.73
CA GLU A 221 9.86 4.24 0.75
C GLU A 221 8.88 5.18 1.45
N VAL A 222 8.81 6.42 1.00
CA VAL A 222 7.76 7.33 1.46
C VAL A 222 6.38 6.72 1.22
N ALA A 223 5.46 6.93 2.15
CA ALA A 223 4.08 6.49 2.02
C ALA A 223 3.13 7.66 2.25
N THR A 224 2.10 7.74 1.44
CA THR A 224 1.05 8.75 1.60
C THR A 224 -0.15 8.18 2.33
N MET A 225 -0.62 8.91 3.33
CA MET A 225 -1.86 8.64 4.06
C MET A 225 -2.93 9.64 3.61
N GLY A 226 -4.03 9.10 3.08
CA GLY A 226 -5.06 9.93 2.48
C GLY A 226 -4.55 10.65 1.25
N CYS A 227 -4.77 11.95 1.17
CA CYS A 227 -4.44 12.74 -0.01
C CYS A 227 -3.19 13.62 0.15
N ARG A 228 -2.64 13.79 1.37
CA ARG A 228 -1.62 14.82 1.65
C ARG A 228 -0.58 14.46 2.69
N THR A 229 -0.90 13.62 3.65
CA THR A 229 0.03 13.30 4.73
C THR A 229 1.06 12.29 4.25
N ARG A 230 2.33 12.67 4.25
CA ARG A 230 3.43 11.77 3.94
C ARG A 230 4.06 11.25 5.21
N VAL A 231 4.37 9.96 5.22
CA VAL A 231 5.15 9.29 6.24
C VAL A 231 6.49 8.89 5.64
N MET A 232 7.56 9.39 6.22
CA MET A 232 8.93 9.08 5.86
C MET A 232 9.78 9.33 7.09
N GLY A 233 11.04 9.20 7.08
CA GLY A 233 11.97 9.48 8.18
C GLY A 233 11.40 9.38 9.61
N ASN A 234 12.18 9.03 10.58
CA ASN A 234 11.72 8.93 11.96
C ASN A 234 12.82 9.42 12.91
N VAL A 235 12.57 10.52 13.57
CA VAL A 235 13.55 11.10 14.54
C VAL A 235 13.55 10.39 15.89
N ASN A 236 12.56 9.55 16.17
CA ASN A 236 12.36 8.87 17.46
C ASN A 236 12.56 7.35 17.38
N GLY A 237 12.90 6.80 16.20
CA GLY A 237 13.03 5.37 15.99
C GLY A 237 13.61 5.04 14.62
N PRO A 238 13.42 3.82 14.11
CA PRO A 238 13.91 3.43 12.79
C PRO A 238 13.24 4.26 11.68
N GLU A 239 14.00 4.60 10.66
CA GLU A 239 13.56 5.38 9.48
C GLU A 239 12.75 4.49 8.52
N ILE A 240 11.61 4.00 8.99
CA ILE A 240 10.68 3.16 8.22
C ILE A 240 9.27 3.75 8.25
N THR A 241 8.45 3.38 7.28
CA THR A 241 7.06 3.86 7.15
C THR A 241 6.02 2.95 7.79
N PRO A 242 6.18 1.60 7.82
CA PRO A 242 5.22 0.71 8.47
C PRO A 242 5.11 0.92 9.98
N GLY A 243 3.93 0.64 10.51
CA GLY A 243 3.67 0.72 11.95
C GLY A 243 3.63 2.13 12.53
N ARG A 244 3.63 3.16 11.68
CA ARG A 244 3.57 4.56 12.07
C ARG A 244 2.24 5.19 11.66
N GLY A 245 1.94 6.35 12.20
CA GLY A 245 0.69 7.04 11.92
C GLY A 245 0.79 8.55 11.91
N ASN A 246 -0.27 9.20 11.46
CA ASN A 246 -0.48 10.63 11.65
C ASN A 246 -1.36 10.81 12.89
N ASN A 247 -0.78 11.32 13.96
CA ASN A 247 -1.46 11.46 15.26
C ASN A 247 -2.49 12.60 15.23
N SER A 248 -2.17 13.69 14.56
CA SER A 248 -3.06 14.86 14.49
C SER A 248 -2.72 15.75 13.30
N PHE A 249 -3.72 16.48 12.83
CA PHE A 249 -3.53 17.53 11.84
C PHE A 249 -4.42 18.74 12.14
N THR A 250 -3.99 19.90 11.65
CA THR A 250 -4.76 21.15 11.69
C THR A 250 -4.52 21.94 10.41
N SER A 251 -5.56 22.57 9.85
CA SER A 251 -5.46 23.35 8.62
C SER A 251 -5.72 24.83 8.88
N ILE A 252 -4.86 25.68 8.32
CA ILE A 252 -4.98 27.14 8.37
C ILE A 252 -5.90 27.60 7.23
N ASN A 253 -6.84 28.49 7.54
CA ASN A 253 -7.71 29.14 6.57
C ASN A 253 -7.01 30.37 5.97
N LEU A 254 -6.19 30.16 4.91
CA LEU A 254 -5.47 31.23 4.24
C LEU A 254 -6.37 32.31 3.62
N PRO A 255 -7.52 31.99 2.99
CA PRO A 255 -8.41 33.01 2.45
C PRO A 255 -8.81 34.07 3.46
N ARG A 256 -9.09 33.67 4.72
CA ARG A 256 -9.46 34.62 5.78
C ARG A 256 -8.34 35.64 6.05
N ILE A 257 -7.09 35.18 6.10
CA ILE A 257 -5.92 36.05 6.31
C ILE A 257 -5.70 36.93 5.07
N GLY A 258 -5.79 36.31 3.87
CA GLY A 258 -5.67 37.04 2.60
C GLY A 258 -6.73 38.12 2.42
N ILE A 259 -7.97 37.90 2.81
CA ILE A 259 -9.03 38.91 2.79
C ILE A 259 -8.70 40.05 3.74
N LYS A 260 -8.31 39.74 4.99
CA LYS A 260 -8.06 40.72 6.05
C LYS A 260 -6.92 41.70 5.69
N HIS A 261 -5.85 41.20 5.11
CA HIS A 261 -4.66 41.96 4.73
C HIS A 261 -4.59 42.30 3.23
N GLY A 262 -5.63 41.94 2.50
CA GLY A 262 -5.62 41.98 1.06
C GLY A 262 -6.15 43.27 0.44
N LYS A 263 -5.81 43.41 -0.82
CA LYS A 263 -6.30 44.47 -1.72
C LYS A 263 -7.81 44.57 -1.73
N VAL A 264 -8.51 43.45 -1.55
CA VAL A 264 -9.98 43.39 -1.51
C VAL A 264 -10.56 44.25 -0.38
N MET A 265 -9.90 44.28 0.78
CA MET A 265 -10.39 45.03 1.94
C MET A 265 -9.68 46.39 2.10
N LEU A 266 -8.38 46.47 1.79
CA LEU A 266 -7.56 47.62 2.10
C LEU A 266 -7.28 48.50 0.86
N GLY A 267 -7.59 48.04 -0.36
CA GLY A 267 -7.23 48.71 -1.60
C GLY A 267 -5.79 48.43 -2.08
N GLU A 268 -4.85 48.35 -1.16
CA GLU A 268 -3.47 47.89 -1.38
C GLU A 268 -3.14 46.74 -0.39
N PRO A 269 -2.33 45.74 -0.80
CA PRO A 269 -2.02 44.62 0.06
C PRO A 269 -1.06 44.97 1.19
N ASP A 270 -1.40 44.59 2.41
CA ASP A 270 -0.51 44.63 3.58
C ASP A 270 0.22 43.28 3.70
N ILE A 271 1.32 43.11 2.97
CA ILE A 271 2.07 41.84 2.90
C ILE A 271 2.75 41.55 4.26
N ASP A 272 3.30 42.55 4.93
CA ASP A 272 3.95 42.37 6.22
C ASP A 272 2.91 41.93 7.30
N GLY A 273 1.75 42.57 7.33
CA GLY A 273 0.66 42.19 8.19
C GLY A 273 0.14 40.78 7.91
N PHE A 274 0.07 40.39 6.63
CA PHE A 274 -0.31 39.02 6.23
C PHE A 274 0.65 37.97 6.81
N TYR A 275 1.96 38.17 6.63
CA TYR A 275 2.94 37.21 7.15
C TYR A 275 2.99 37.21 8.67
N SER A 276 2.85 38.38 9.31
CA SER A 276 2.80 38.46 10.78
C SER A 276 1.61 37.69 11.37
N GLU A 277 0.42 37.81 10.75
CA GLU A 277 -0.74 37.02 11.20
C GLU A 277 -0.59 35.53 10.85
N LEU A 278 0.01 35.19 9.72
CA LEU A 278 0.27 33.81 9.33
C LEU A 278 1.21 33.13 10.35
N ASP A 279 2.29 33.78 10.75
CA ASP A 279 3.23 33.28 11.76
C ASP A 279 2.52 33.06 13.11
N GLU A 280 1.70 34.03 13.56
CA GLU A 280 0.87 33.86 14.77
C GLU A 280 -0.03 32.62 14.68
N LYS A 281 -0.66 32.37 13.51
CA LYS A 281 -1.52 31.18 13.34
C LYS A 281 -0.73 29.88 13.27
N ILE A 282 0.49 29.92 12.71
CA ILE A 282 1.41 28.79 12.72
C ILE A 282 1.77 28.40 14.16
N ASP A 283 2.15 29.36 14.98
CA ASP A 283 2.49 29.13 16.39
C ASP A 283 1.33 28.51 17.16
N ILE A 284 0.12 29.06 17.01
CA ILE A 284 -1.11 28.50 17.63
C ILE A 284 -1.36 27.05 17.19
N VAL A 285 -1.13 26.74 15.91
CA VAL A 285 -1.29 25.38 15.38
C VAL A 285 -0.26 24.43 15.97
N ILE A 286 1.00 24.86 16.08
CA ILE A 286 2.09 24.07 16.69
C ILE A 286 1.73 23.75 18.15
N GLU A 287 1.38 24.75 18.94
CA GLU A 287 0.97 24.55 20.35
C GLU A 287 -0.19 23.55 20.46
N GLN A 288 -1.24 23.72 19.64
CA GLN A 288 -2.39 22.84 19.63
C GLN A 288 -2.03 21.39 19.27
N LEU A 289 -1.14 21.18 18.29
CA LEU A 289 -0.71 19.85 17.87
C LEU A 289 0.12 19.18 18.98
N LEU A 290 0.99 19.92 19.64
CA LEU A 290 1.79 19.39 20.76
C LEU A 290 0.91 19.06 21.98
N GLU A 291 -0.08 19.89 22.31
CA GLU A 291 -1.04 19.61 23.38
C GLU A 291 -1.84 18.32 23.07
N ARG A 292 -2.31 18.16 21.83
CA ARG A 292 -3.01 16.93 21.42
C ARG A 292 -2.12 15.71 21.50
N LEU A 293 -0.85 15.82 21.13
CA LEU A 293 0.13 14.75 21.27
C LEU A 293 0.30 14.35 22.74
N ALA A 294 0.47 15.30 23.64
CA ALA A 294 0.59 15.05 25.08
C ALA A 294 -0.66 14.33 25.66
N ILE A 295 -1.86 14.75 25.24
CA ILE A 295 -3.11 14.09 25.63
C ILE A 295 -3.17 12.65 25.12
N GLN A 296 -2.73 12.39 23.88
CA GLN A 296 -2.68 11.04 23.32
C GLN A 296 -1.64 10.18 24.00
N ALA A 297 -0.44 10.72 24.22
CA ALA A 297 0.67 10.03 24.92
C ALA A 297 0.27 9.55 26.30
N GLY A 298 -0.51 10.34 27.06
CA GLY A 298 -1.02 9.97 28.38
C GLY A 298 -2.14 8.93 28.40
N LYS A 299 -2.65 8.46 27.25
CA LYS A 299 -3.62 7.36 27.20
C LYS A 299 -2.95 6.03 27.45
N LYS A 300 -3.73 5.03 27.91
CA LYS A 300 -3.22 3.69 28.19
C LYS A 300 -3.44 2.73 27.02
N VAL A 301 -2.55 1.75 26.90
CA VAL A 301 -2.61 0.65 25.91
C VAL A 301 -3.99 0.01 25.87
N LYS A 302 -4.59 -0.29 27.03
CA LYS A 302 -5.92 -0.90 27.14
C LYS A 302 -7.06 -0.12 26.46
N ASN A 303 -6.87 1.15 26.18
CA ASN A 303 -7.84 1.96 25.44
C ASN A 303 -7.80 1.72 23.92
N PHE A 304 -6.76 1.04 23.42
CA PHE A 304 -6.52 0.78 22.00
C PHE A 304 -6.16 -0.68 21.74
N PRO A 305 -7.02 -1.64 22.14
CA PRO A 305 -6.67 -3.07 22.14
C PRO A 305 -6.33 -3.63 20.76
N PHE A 306 -6.91 -3.09 19.69
CA PHE A 306 -6.58 -3.52 18.33
C PHE A 306 -5.21 -2.98 17.87
N LEU A 307 -5.00 -1.67 17.95
CA LEU A 307 -3.78 -1.03 17.44
C LEU A 307 -2.52 -1.48 18.21
N MET A 308 -2.66 -1.71 19.52
CA MET A 308 -1.57 -2.12 20.40
C MET A 308 -1.47 -3.64 20.51
N GLY A 309 -2.59 -4.33 20.73
CA GLY A 309 -2.62 -5.77 20.95
C GLY A 309 -2.39 -6.63 19.70
N GLN A 310 -2.49 -6.06 18.50
CA GLN A 310 -2.19 -6.75 17.23
C GLN A 310 -0.84 -6.34 16.61
N GLY A 311 0.00 -5.59 17.33
CA GLY A 311 1.29 -5.14 16.82
C GLY A 311 1.20 -4.23 15.60
N VAL A 312 0.10 -3.48 15.45
CA VAL A 312 -0.11 -2.61 14.26
C VAL A 312 0.79 -1.38 14.31
N TRP A 313 1.04 -0.85 15.51
CA TRP A 313 1.92 0.29 15.71
C TRP A 313 3.30 -0.16 16.17
N LEU A 314 4.32 0.44 15.57
CA LEU A 314 5.73 0.17 15.85
C LEU A 314 6.05 0.37 17.34
N GLY A 315 6.60 -0.66 17.99
CA GLY A 315 6.92 -0.67 19.41
C GLY A 315 5.73 -1.01 20.32
N SER A 316 4.55 -1.28 19.78
CA SER A 316 3.38 -1.64 20.59
C SER A 316 3.52 -3.01 21.26
N GLU A 317 4.32 -3.90 20.71
CA GLU A 317 4.63 -5.24 21.24
C GLU A 317 5.49 -5.20 22.52
N GLU A 318 6.13 -4.07 22.80
CA GLU A 318 6.98 -3.87 23.99
C GLU A 318 6.19 -3.29 25.19
N LEU A 319 4.90 -2.93 24.98
CA LEU A 319 4.07 -2.26 25.96
C LEU A 319 3.11 -3.21 26.68
N GLU A 320 3.00 -3.02 28.00
CA GLU A 320 2.03 -3.71 28.83
C GLU A 320 0.66 -2.98 28.83
N TRP A 321 -0.40 -3.69 29.26
CA TRP A 321 -1.78 -3.22 29.22
C TRP A 321 -2.05 -1.90 29.96
N GLU A 322 -1.31 -1.62 31.04
CA GLU A 322 -1.43 -0.41 31.85
C GLU A 322 -0.43 0.69 31.49
N ASP A 323 0.48 0.45 30.54
CA ASP A 323 1.45 1.44 30.11
C ASP A 323 0.78 2.59 29.34
N THR A 324 1.48 3.71 29.25
CA THR A 324 1.08 4.85 28.42
C THR A 324 1.52 4.64 26.97
N LEU A 325 0.92 5.39 26.04
CA LEU A 325 1.21 5.30 24.61
C LEU A 325 2.40 6.17 24.17
N GLU A 326 3.11 6.82 25.09
CA GLU A 326 4.13 7.83 24.76
C GLU A 326 5.17 7.31 23.78
N GLU A 327 5.73 6.11 24.02
CA GLU A 327 6.78 5.51 23.19
C GLU A 327 6.33 5.18 21.76
N VAL A 328 5.04 4.91 21.58
CA VAL A 328 4.45 4.59 20.28
C VAL A 328 4.03 5.85 19.53
N VAL A 329 3.31 6.77 20.20
CA VAL A 329 2.77 7.95 19.51
C VAL A 329 3.84 8.97 19.15
N LYS A 330 4.96 9.03 19.86
CA LYS A 330 6.10 9.90 19.51
C LYS A 330 6.71 9.58 18.14
N GLN A 331 6.52 8.35 17.65
CA GLN A 331 6.99 7.92 16.34
C GLN A 331 6.05 8.33 15.20
N GLY A 332 4.86 8.82 15.51
CA GLY A 332 3.91 9.34 14.54
C GLY A 332 4.23 10.76 14.08
N THR A 333 3.48 11.22 13.07
CA THR A 333 3.61 12.57 12.52
C THR A 333 2.56 13.52 13.08
N LEU A 334 2.91 14.80 13.18
CA LEU A 334 1.99 15.91 13.37
C LEU A 334 1.98 16.73 12.09
N THR A 335 0.81 17.03 11.55
CA THR A 335 0.70 17.69 10.25
C THR A 335 0.00 19.03 10.38
N MET A 336 0.69 20.09 9.91
CA MET A 336 0.09 21.38 9.66
C MET A 336 -0.20 21.51 8.16
N GLY A 337 -1.40 21.88 7.81
CA GLY A 337 -1.84 22.12 6.45
C GLY A 337 -2.46 23.50 6.27
N PHE A 338 -2.89 23.78 5.07
CA PHE A 338 -3.65 24.98 4.75
C PHE A 338 -4.68 24.68 3.65
N ILE A 339 -5.66 25.56 3.52
CA ILE A 339 -6.66 25.52 2.43
C ILE A 339 -6.73 26.89 1.75
N GLY A 340 -7.17 26.88 0.49
CA GLY A 340 -7.55 28.07 -0.24
C GLY A 340 -6.41 29.00 -0.64
N LEU A 341 -5.26 28.46 -1.06
CA LEU A 341 -4.11 29.29 -1.48
C LEU A 341 -4.46 30.20 -2.67
N ALA A 342 -5.17 29.69 -3.68
CA ALA A 342 -5.57 30.48 -4.85
C ALA A 342 -6.50 31.64 -4.46
N GLU A 343 -7.49 31.37 -3.63
CA GLU A 343 -8.41 32.36 -3.11
C GLU A 343 -7.72 33.38 -2.21
N CYS A 344 -6.74 32.94 -1.42
CA CYS A 344 -5.91 33.81 -0.60
C CYS A 344 -5.13 34.80 -1.47
N LEU A 345 -4.42 34.31 -2.50
CA LEU A 345 -3.64 35.16 -3.41
C LEU A 345 -4.54 36.14 -4.15
N LYS A 346 -5.70 35.68 -4.63
CA LYS A 346 -6.67 36.53 -5.32
C LYS A 346 -7.20 37.63 -4.39
N ALA A 347 -7.44 37.34 -3.12
CA ALA A 347 -7.87 38.32 -2.12
C ALA A 347 -6.72 39.28 -1.75
N LEU A 348 -5.50 38.76 -1.59
CA LEU A 348 -4.33 39.49 -1.12
C LEU A 348 -3.79 40.43 -2.18
N ILE A 349 -3.49 39.94 -3.37
CA ILE A 349 -2.82 40.69 -4.45
C ILE A 349 -3.66 40.88 -5.72
N GLY A 350 -4.81 40.23 -5.82
CA GLY A 350 -5.71 40.29 -6.98
C GLY A 350 -5.46 39.26 -8.06
N GLU A 351 -4.42 38.44 -7.95
CA GLU A 351 -4.02 37.41 -8.89
C GLU A 351 -3.90 36.06 -8.18
N HIS A 352 -3.92 34.97 -8.92
CA HIS A 352 -3.68 33.62 -8.40
C HIS A 352 -2.49 32.95 -9.12
N HIS A 353 -2.16 31.74 -8.72
CA HIS A 353 -0.96 31.02 -9.18
C HIS A 353 -1.06 30.41 -10.60
N GLY A 354 -2.22 30.45 -11.25
CA GLY A 354 -2.46 29.88 -12.57
C GLY A 354 -2.84 30.95 -13.61
#